data_228f466540e4f77f3dc1bfb75801a98e
#
_entry.id   228f466540e4f77f3dc1bfb75801a98e
#
_cell.length_a   1.000
_cell.length_b   1.000
_cell.length_c   1.000
_cell.angle_alpha   90.00
_cell.angle_beta   90.00
_cell.angle_gamma   90.00
#
_symmetry.space_group_name_H-M   'P 1'
#
loop_
_entity.id
_entity.type
_entity.pdbx_description
1 polymer ?
#
loop_
_entity_poly.entity_id
_entity_poly.type
_entity_poly.pdbx_seq_one_letter_code
_entity_poly.pdbx_strand_id
1 'polypeptide(L)'
;GKAIQLHPLACTAFNADFDGDQMAVHLPLGNAAVLEAQILMLSSHNILNPANGAPIKVPSQDMVLGLYYITKGMPGAKGEGSYFYSPEEAIIAYNEKKADLHAFVRVPRKLWKFADEEKDILKQYKDENDKSKWILTTIGRIIFNESVPEESGFINKLLTKKSLRDIITDVLKVAGTPKTADFLDNVKNMGYRMAFEG
;
A
#
# COMPACT_ATOMS: atom_id res chain seq x y z
N GLY A 1 -7.57 19.20 -17.80
CA GLY A 1 -7.80 20.63 -17.56
C GLY A 1 -6.56 21.46 -17.79
N LYS A 2 -6.67 22.78 -17.69
CA LYS A 2 -5.53 23.72 -17.87
C LYS A 2 -4.89 24.13 -16.54
N ALA A 3 -5.29 23.52 -15.42
CA ALA A 3 -4.77 23.84 -14.09
C ALA A 3 -3.55 22.95 -13.75
N ILE A 4 -2.62 23.51 -12.99
CA ILE A 4 -1.54 22.74 -12.37
C ILE A 4 -2.14 21.95 -11.22
N GLN A 5 -1.90 20.65 -11.20
CA GLN A 5 -2.43 19.75 -10.17
C GLN A 5 -1.33 19.43 -9.16
N LEU A 6 -1.67 19.51 -7.87
CA LEU A 6 -0.79 19.08 -6.80
C LEU A 6 -1.11 17.63 -6.42
N HIS A 7 -0.08 16.80 -6.37
CA HIS A 7 -0.23 15.40 -5.98
C HIS A 7 -0.68 15.30 -4.50
N PRO A 8 -1.70 14.49 -4.16
CA PRO A 8 -2.25 14.42 -2.81
C PRO A 8 -1.24 14.08 -1.71
N LEU A 9 -0.27 13.19 -1.99
CA LEU A 9 0.77 12.84 -1.03
C LEU A 9 1.80 13.97 -0.80
N ALA A 10 1.86 14.97 -1.67
CA ALA A 10 2.72 16.14 -1.51
C ALA A 10 2.05 17.25 -0.69
N CYS A 11 0.74 17.23 -0.50
CA CYS A 11 0.00 18.27 0.23
C CYS A 11 0.53 18.47 1.65
N THR A 12 0.89 17.39 2.35
CA THR A 12 1.44 17.47 3.71
C THR A 12 2.78 18.23 3.74
N ALA A 13 3.66 18.02 2.76
CA ALA A 13 4.96 18.69 2.69
C ALA A 13 4.81 20.19 2.38
N PHE A 14 3.82 20.56 1.58
CA PHE A 14 3.50 21.97 1.29
C PHE A 14 2.59 22.61 2.33
N ASN A 15 2.05 21.84 3.27
CA ASN A 15 0.98 22.26 4.17
C ASN A 15 -0.19 22.90 3.40
N ALA A 16 -0.54 22.30 2.25
CA ALA A 16 -1.55 22.81 1.34
C ALA A 16 -2.85 22.02 1.49
N ASP A 17 -3.96 22.74 1.44
CA ASP A 17 -5.30 22.19 1.25
C ASP A 17 -5.96 22.81 -0.01
N PHE A 18 -7.17 22.42 -0.30
CA PHE A 18 -7.87 22.86 -1.52
C PHE A 18 -9.04 23.82 -1.22
N ASP A 19 -8.91 24.62 -0.17
CA ASP A 19 -9.93 25.58 0.29
C ASP A 19 -9.70 27.01 -0.25
N GLY A 20 -8.66 27.21 -1.07
CA GLY A 20 -8.34 28.52 -1.65
C GLY A 20 -6.87 28.93 -1.45
N ASP A 21 -6.01 28.01 -1.03
CA ASP A 21 -4.57 28.26 -0.90
C ASP A 21 -3.94 28.72 -2.21
N GLN A 22 -3.05 29.70 -2.11
CA GLN A 22 -2.28 30.22 -3.23
C GLN A 22 -0.83 29.73 -3.16
N MET A 23 -0.29 29.34 -4.32
CA MET A 23 1.10 28.88 -4.45
C MET A 23 1.76 29.57 -5.63
N ALA A 24 3.03 29.94 -5.46
CA ALA A 24 3.86 30.49 -6.53
C ALA A 24 4.48 29.36 -7.35
N VAL A 25 4.56 29.58 -8.67
CA VAL A 25 5.23 28.66 -9.60
C VAL A 25 6.48 29.35 -10.17
N HIS A 26 7.62 28.68 -10.07
CA HIS A 26 8.90 29.17 -10.56
C HIS A 26 9.49 28.19 -11.58
N LEU A 27 9.98 28.72 -12.70
CA LEU A 27 10.67 27.94 -13.72
C LEU A 27 12.18 28.11 -13.58
N PRO A 28 12.97 27.07 -13.31
CA PRO A 28 14.43 27.15 -13.34
C PRO A 28 14.94 27.45 -14.74
N LEU A 29 15.75 28.49 -14.91
CA LEU A 29 16.19 28.97 -16.23
C LEU A 29 17.62 28.49 -16.60
N GLY A 30 18.47 28.19 -15.65
CA GLY A 30 19.83 27.75 -15.87
C GLY A 30 20.04 26.25 -15.62
N ASN A 31 21.00 25.62 -16.32
CA ASN A 31 21.28 24.20 -16.13
C ASN A 31 21.64 23.85 -14.68
N ALA A 32 22.35 24.70 -13.98
CA ALA A 32 22.68 24.51 -12.56
C ALA A 32 21.42 24.54 -11.68
N ALA A 33 20.50 25.48 -11.93
CA ALA A 33 19.24 25.58 -11.20
C ALA A 33 18.30 24.40 -11.49
N VAL A 34 18.27 23.92 -12.75
CA VAL A 34 17.52 22.70 -13.12
C VAL A 34 18.05 21.48 -12.37
N LEU A 35 19.38 21.31 -12.34
CA LEU A 35 20.02 20.19 -11.66
C LEU A 35 19.78 20.23 -10.14
N GLU A 36 19.90 21.42 -9.54
CA GLU A 36 19.61 21.62 -8.11
C GLU A 36 18.14 21.29 -7.78
N ALA A 37 17.20 21.75 -8.60
CA ALA A 37 15.79 21.43 -8.43
C ALA A 37 15.51 19.93 -8.54
N GLN A 38 16.15 19.23 -9.49
CA GLN A 38 16.00 17.78 -9.64
C GLN A 38 16.57 17.01 -8.44
N ILE A 39 17.73 17.41 -7.92
CA ILE A 39 18.39 16.69 -6.83
C ILE A 39 17.71 16.98 -5.48
N LEU A 40 17.38 18.25 -5.21
CA LEU A 40 16.95 18.69 -3.87
C LEU A 40 15.43 18.85 -3.73
N MET A 41 14.69 19.13 -4.81
CA MET A 41 13.29 19.51 -4.73
C MET A 41 12.33 18.46 -5.33
N LEU A 42 12.83 17.53 -6.15
CA LEU A 42 11.95 16.55 -6.77
C LEU A 42 11.24 15.71 -5.71
N SER A 43 9.92 15.71 -5.79
CA SER A 43 9.05 15.10 -4.77
C SER A 43 9.33 13.60 -4.57
N SER A 44 9.56 12.84 -5.65
CA SER A 44 9.88 11.41 -5.57
C SER A 44 11.18 11.10 -4.80
N HIS A 45 12.12 12.07 -4.72
CA HIS A 45 13.35 11.92 -3.97
C HIS A 45 13.22 12.32 -2.49
N ASN A 46 12.18 13.09 -2.14
CA ASN A 46 11.93 13.61 -0.81
C ASN A 46 10.79 12.88 -0.11
N ILE A 47 10.99 11.61 0.18
CA ILE A 47 9.99 10.77 0.85
C ILE A 47 10.09 10.93 2.38
N LEU A 48 11.30 11.17 2.90
CA LEU A 48 11.57 11.29 4.33
C LEU A 48 11.61 12.74 4.79
N ASN A 49 11.18 12.96 6.03
CA ASN A 49 11.32 14.24 6.72
C ASN A 49 12.78 14.42 7.17
N PRO A 50 13.48 15.48 6.76
CA PRO A 50 14.87 15.71 7.16
C PRO A 50 15.05 15.94 8.66
N ALA A 51 14.00 16.35 9.38
CA ALA A 51 14.10 16.62 10.81
C ALA A 51 14.13 15.35 11.67
N ASN A 52 13.44 14.29 11.27
CA ASN A 52 13.29 13.08 12.09
C ASN A 52 13.40 11.75 11.31
N GLY A 53 13.63 11.80 10.00
CA GLY A 53 13.75 10.62 9.15
C GLY A 53 12.45 9.81 8.96
N ALA A 54 11.32 10.31 9.44
CA ALA A 54 10.04 9.63 9.27
C ALA A 54 9.46 9.90 7.87
N PRO A 55 8.70 8.98 7.27
CA PRO A 55 8.03 9.25 6.00
C PRO A 55 7.06 10.44 6.11
N ILE A 56 7.21 11.44 5.23
CA ILE A 56 6.28 12.55 5.09
C ILE A 56 5.07 12.12 4.25
N LYS A 57 5.34 11.34 3.21
CA LYS A 57 4.33 10.88 2.26
C LYS A 57 3.68 9.61 2.77
N VAL A 58 2.65 9.79 3.58
CA VAL A 58 1.85 8.70 4.15
C VAL A 58 0.41 8.89 3.67
N PRO A 59 -0.26 7.83 3.19
CA PRO A 59 -1.67 7.88 2.90
C PRO A 59 -2.47 8.46 4.05
N SER A 60 -3.47 9.27 3.76
CA SER A 60 -4.29 9.96 4.76
C SER A 60 -5.77 9.89 4.42
N GLN A 61 -6.62 10.15 5.40
CA GLN A 61 -8.07 10.24 5.24
C GLN A 61 -8.65 9.06 4.41
N ASP A 62 -9.29 9.36 3.28
CA ASP A 62 -9.98 8.38 2.44
C ASP A 62 -9.07 7.28 1.91
N MET A 63 -7.80 7.59 1.62
CA MET A 63 -6.81 6.57 1.24
C MET A 63 -6.63 5.53 2.34
N VAL A 64 -6.50 5.96 3.60
CA VAL A 64 -6.37 5.04 4.74
C VAL A 64 -7.65 4.24 4.93
N LEU A 65 -8.82 4.87 4.75
CA LEU A 65 -10.11 4.20 4.87
C LEU A 65 -10.25 3.09 3.84
N GLY A 66 -9.94 3.37 2.57
CA GLY A 66 -9.98 2.36 1.51
C GLY A 66 -8.99 1.23 1.71
N LEU A 67 -7.76 1.53 2.17
CA LEU A 67 -6.75 0.50 2.47
C LEU A 67 -7.12 -0.34 3.69
N TYR A 68 -7.73 0.27 4.70
CA TYR A 68 -8.28 -0.46 5.84
C TYR A 68 -9.40 -1.39 5.38
N TYR A 69 -10.32 -0.89 4.55
CA TYR A 69 -11.43 -1.68 4.02
C TYR A 69 -10.94 -2.91 3.25
N ILE A 70 -10.04 -2.75 2.27
CA ILE A 70 -9.56 -3.86 1.45
C ILE A 70 -8.82 -4.93 2.28
N THR A 71 -8.14 -4.55 3.36
CA THR A 71 -7.33 -5.48 4.16
C THR A 71 -8.06 -6.06 5.37
N LYS A 72 -9.29 -5.63 5.62
CA LYS A 72 -10.14 -6.16 6.69
C LYS A 72 -10.60 -7.57 6.34
N GLY A 73 -10.45 -8.52 7.27
CA GLY A 73 -11.04 -9.85 7.15
C GLY A 73 -12.40 -9.93 7.83
N MET A 74 -13.33 -10.66 7.25
CA MET A 74 -14.66 -10.93 7.80
C MET A 74 -14.88 -12.44 7.89
N PRO A 75 -14.95 -13.01 9.11
CA PRO A 75 -15.35 -14.41 9.28
C PRO A 75 -16.75 -14.65 8.73
N GLY A 76 -16.96 -15.79 8.08
CA GLY A 76 -18.24 -16.12 7.44
C GLY A 76 -18.46 -15.52 6.06
N ALA A 77 -17.49 -14.78 5.50
CA ALA A 77 -17.57 -14.23 4.15
C ALA A 77 -17.58 -15.35 3.10
N LYS A 78 -18.26 -15.09 1.98
CA LYS A 78 -18.38 -16.08 0.88
C LYS A 78 -17.00 -16.51 0.38
N GLY A 79 -16.75 -17.82 0.29
CA GLY A 79 -15.48 -18.39 -0.14
C GLY A 79 -14.46 -18.57 0.98
N GLU A 80 -14.85 -18.35 2.25
CA GLU A 80 -13.97 -18.60 3.40
C GLU A 80 -13.48 -20.06 3.43
N GLY A 81 -12.19 -20.22 3.77
CA GLY A 81 -11.55 -21.54 3.86
C GLY A 81 -11.11 -22.11 2.51
N SER A 82 -11.33 -21.42 1.40
CA SER A 82 -10.88 -21.85 0.08
C SER A 82 -9.36 -21.86 -0.01
N TYR A 83 -8.85 -22.78 -0.80
CA TYR A 83 -7.42 -22.92 -1.12
C TYR A 83 -7.19 -22.49 -2.56
N PHE A 84 -6.27 -21.57 -2.78
CA PHE A 84 -5.84 -21.13 -4.10
C PHE A 84 -4.36 -21.42 -4.27
N TYR A 85 -3.95 -21.90 -5.44
CA TYR A 85 -2.58 -22.26 -5.73
C TYR A 85 -1.74 -21.09 -6.24
N SER A 86 -2.40 -20.00 -6.65
CA SER A 86 -1.77 -18.74 -7.07
C SER A 86 -2.60 -17.51 -6.65
N PRO A 87 -1.97 -16.31 -6.58
CA PRO A 87 -2.68 -15.05 -6.36
C PRO A 87 -3.73 -14.76 -7.43
N GLU A 88 -3.38 -15.04 -8.69
CA GLU A 88 -4.24 -14.82 -9.85
C GLU A 88 -5.53 -15.65 -9.75
N GLU A 89 -5.43 -16.90 -9.30
CA GLU A 89 -6.59 -17.77 -9.08
C GLU A 89 -7.56 -17.17 -8.05
N ALA A 90 -7.03 -16.60 -6.96
CA ALA A 90 -7.84 -15.94 -5.94
C ALA A 90 -8.53 -14.68 -6.49
N ILE A 91 -7.84 -13.90 -7.31
CA ILE A 91 -8.39 -12.70 -7.94
C ILE A 91 -9.46 -13.06 -8.97
N ILE A 92 -9.26 -14.12 -9.76
CA ILE A 92 -10.27 -14.63 -10.69
C ILE A 92 -11.53 -15.07 -9.92
N ALA A 93 -11.37 -15.79 -8.80
CA ALA A 93 -12.51 -16.20 -7.98
C ALA A 93 -13.30 -15.00 -7.41
N TYR A 94 -12.60 -13.91 -7.05
CA TYR A 94 -13.24 -12.66 -6.65
C TYR A 94 -14.01 -12.02 -7.82
N ASN A 95 -13.39 -11.88 -8.99
CA ASN A 95 -14.01 -11.30 -10.17
C ASN A 95 -15.26 -12.08 -10.63
N GLU A 96 -15.23 -13.40 -10.50
CA GLU A 96 -16.37 -14.28 -10.77
C GLU A 96 -17.40 -14.30 -9.63
N LYS A 97 -17.21 -13.50 -8.58
CA LYS A 97 -18.08 -13.45 -7.40
C LYS A 97 -18.24 -14.80 -6.68
N LYS A 98 -17.26 -15.68 -6.82
CA LYS A 98 -17.19 -16.96 -6.09
C LYS A 98 -16.66 -16.80 -4.69
N ALA A 99 -15.80 -15.81 -4.48
CA ALA A 99 -15.24 -15.45 -3.17
C ALA A 99 -15.34 -13.93 -2.94
N ASP A 100 -15.49 -13.56 -1.67
CA ASP A 100 -15.58 -12.16 -1.22
C ASP A 100 -14.19 -11.57 -0.98
N LEU A 101 -14.07 -10.26 -1.13
CA LEU A 101 -12.84 -9.50 -0.86
C LEU A 101 -12.27 -9.77 0.54
N HIS A 102 -13.16 -9.91 1.52
CA HIS A 102 -12.84 -10.05 2.94
C HIS A 102 -12.73 -11.51 3.40
N ALA A 103 -12.96 -12.48 2.50
CA ALA A 103 -12.92 -13.89 2.84
C ALA A 103 -11.50 -14.35 3.22
N PHE A 104 -11.39 -15.09 4.32
CA PHE A 104 -10.14 -15.74 4.69
C PHE A 104 -9.88 -16.95 3.78
N VAL A 105 -8.79 -16.88 3.05
CA VAL A 105 -8.37 -17.89 2.06
C VAL A 105 -6.95 -18.35 2.32
N ARG A 106 -6.55 -19.48 1.75
CA ARG A 106 -5.22 -20.03 1.88
C ARG A 106 -4.48 -20.01 0.54
N VAL A 107 -3.24 -19.53 0.57
CA VAL A 107 -2.34 -19.46 -0.58
C VAL A 107 -0.99 -20.07 -0.21
N PRO A 108 -0.22 -20.64 -1.17
CA PRO A 108 1.03 -21.32 -0.86
C PRO A 108 2.09 -20.39 -0.28
N ARG A 109 2.62 -20.72 0.88
CA ARG A 109 3.67 -19.96 1.56
C ARG A 109 4.94 -19.79 0.74
N LYS A 110 5.28 -20.77 -0.09
CA LYS A 110 6.48 -20.76 -0.93
C LYS A 110 6.53 -19.63 -1.98
N LEU A 111 5.40 -18.97 -2.26
CA LEU A 111 5.31 -17.93 -3.27
C LEU A 111 5.84 -16.58 -2.78
N TRP A 112 5.93 -16.37 -1.46
CA TRP A 112 6.34 -15.09 -0.89
C TRP A 112 7.30 -15.20 0.29
N LYS A 113 8.15 -14.20 0.43
CA LYS A 113 8.86 -13.95 1.69
C LYS A 113 7.90 -13.26 2.66
N PHE A 114 8.00 -13.57 3.95
CA PHE A 114 7.11 -12.99 4.95
C PHE A 114 7.68 -11.72 5.56
N ALA A 115 6.79 -10.71 5.64
CA ALA A 115 6.75 -9.76 6.73
C ALA A 115 5.82 -10.31 7.83
N ASP A 116 5.76 -9.65 8.99
CA ASP A 116 5.02 -10.10 10.18
C ASP A 116 3.55 -10.46 9.90
N GLU A 117 3.12 -11.61 10.39
CA GLU A 117 1.72 -12.02 10.45
C GLU A 117 1.08 -11.57 11.77
N GLU A 118 -0.17 -11.13 11.72
CA GLU A 118 -0.93 -10.74 12.91
C GLU A 118 -1.17 -11.95 13.83
N LYS A 119 -1.09 -11.73 15.14
CA LYS A 119 -1.28 -12.78 16.17
C LYS A 119 -2.62 -13.51 16.03
N ASP A 120 -3.66 -12.80 15.63
CA ASP A 120 -5.00 -13.36 15.48
C ASP A 120 -5.12 -14.26 14.25
N ILE A 121 -4.36 -13.99 13.20
CA ILE A 121 -4.23 -14.89 12.04
C ILE A 121 -3.47 -16.15 12.42
N LEU A 122 -2.40 -16.03 13.20
CA LEU A 122 -1.60 -17.19 13.64
C LEU A 122 -2.42 -18.20 14.43
N LYS A 123 -3.45 -17.77 15.17
CA LYS A 123 -4.36 -18.65 15.92
C LYS A 123 -5.34 -19.43 15.05
N GLN A 124 -5.53 -19.03 13.79
CA GLN A 124 -6.52 -19.64 12.88
C GLN A 124 -5.94 -20.77 12.03
N TYR A 125 -4.63 -21.04 12.12
CA TYR A 125 -4.02 -22.19 11.48
C TYR A 125 -4.47 -23.47 12.19
N LYS A 126 -4.77 -24.53 11.41
CA LYS A 126 -5.23 -25.82 11.94
C LYS A 126 -4.14 -26.56 12.74
N ASP A 127 -2.93 -26.52 12.21
CA ASP A 127 -1.73 -27.13 12.79
C ASP A 127 -0.45 -26.50 12.21
N GLU A 128 0.72 -26.93 12.72
CA GLU A 128 2.03 -26.45 12.22
C GLU A 128 2.29 -26.84 10.76
N ASN A 129 1.69 -27.92 10.26
CA ASN A 129 1.82 -28.32 8.87
C ASN A 129 0.99 -27.43 7.95
N ASP A 130 -0.22 -27.02 8.37
CA ASP A 130 -1.03 -26.00 7.67
C ASP A 130 -0.24 -24.69 7.59
N LYS A 131 0.30 -24.20 8.71
CA LYS A 131 1.11 -23.00 8.78
C LYS A 131 2.39 -23.08 7.94
N SER A 132 3.05 -24.21 7.84
CA SER A 132 4.28 -24.38 7.07
C SER A 132 4.05 -24.33 5.56
N LYS A 133 2.91 -24.81 5.08
CA LYS A 133 2.58 -24.91 3.65
C LYS A 133 1.79 -23.73 3.13
N TRP A 134 0.92 -23.15 3.95
CA TRP A 134 -0.08 -22.17 3.55
C TRP A 134 0.06 -20.86 4.33
N ILE A 135 -0.33 -19.78 3.68
CA ILE A 135 -0.62 -18.51 4.31
C ILE A 135 -2.14 -18.37 4.42
N LEU A 136 -2.64 -18.07 5.60
CA LEU A 136 -4.00 -17.62 5.79
C LEU A 136 -4.04 -16.11 5.60
N THR A 137 -4.76 -15.65 4.59
CA THR A 137 -4.88 -14.23 4.24
C THR A 137 -6.29 -13.92 3.72
N THR A 138 -6.51 -12.70 3.25
CA THR A 138 -7.74 -12.35 2.53
C THR A 138 -7.45 -12.01 1.09
N ILE A 139 -8.46 -12.11 0.22
CA ILE A 139 -8.30 -11.74 -1.20
C ILE A 139 -7.91 -10.27 -1.33
N GLY A 140 -8.47 -9.39 -0.50
CA GLY A 140 -8.09 -7.98 -0.49
C GLY A 140 -6.62 -7.75 -0.13
N ARG A 141 -6.04 -8.53 0.79
CA ARG A 141 -4.60 -8.48 1.09
C ARG A 141 -3.74 -8.99 -0.07
N ILE A 142 -4.22 -10.00 -0.80
CA ILE A 142 -3.53 -10.46 -2.03
C ILE A 142 -3.48 -9.33 -3.05
N ILE A 143 -4.61 -8.67 -3.33
CA ILE A 143 -4.69 -7.54 -4.27
C ILE A 143 -3.79 -6.38 -3.81
N PHE A 144 -3.76 -6.06 -2.51
CA PHE A 144 -2.85 -5.05 -1.98
C PHE A 144 -1.38 -5.40 -2.26
N ASN A 145 -1.00 -6.66 -2.07
CA ASN A 145 0.38 -7.11 -2.27
C ASN A 145 0.84 -7.09 -3.73
N GLU A 146 -0.06 -6.99 -4.72
CA GLU A 146 0.33 -6.71 -6.12
C GLU A 146 1.04 -5.35 -6.28
N SER A 147 0.75 -4.40 -5.38
CA SER A 147 1.39 -3.08 -5.36
C SER A 147 2.68 -3.04 -4.56
N VAL A 148 2.95 -4.06 -3.75
CA VAL A 148 4.12 -4.12 -2.86
C VAL A 148 5.33 -4.64 -3.65
N PRO A 149 6.52 -3.99 -3.57
CA PRO A 149 7.72 -4.52 -4.17
C PRO A 149 8.08 -5.91 -3.63
N GLU A 150 8.49 -6.82 -4.51
CA GLU A 150 8.80 -8.23 -4.17
C GLU A 150 9.84 -8.35 -3.04
N GLU A 151 10.79 -7.42 -2.99
CA GLU A 151 11.85 -7.39 -1.99
C GLU A 151 11.33 -7.17 -0.57
N SER A 152 10.16 -6.54 -0.42
CA SER A 152 9.55 -6.23 0.88
C SER A 152 8.78 -7.41 1.48
N GLY A 153 8.56 -8.47 0.71
CA GLY A 153 7.81 -9.66 1.14
C GLY A 153 6.30 -9.44 1.16
N PHE A 154 5.57 -10.42 1.70
CA PHE A 154 4.11 -10.41 1.75
C PHE A 154 3.61 -9.72 3.02
N ILE A 155 2.81 -8.69 2.86
CA ILE A 155 2.21 -7.93 3.96
C ILE A 155 0.85 -8.55 4.29
N ASN A 156 0.73 -9.20 5.44
CA ASN A 156 -0.47 -9.92 5.88
C ASN A 156 -1.03 -9.36 7.19
N LYS A 157 -1.37 -8.08 7.16
CA LYS A 157 -1.94 -7.39 8.32
C LYS A 157 -2.98 -6.35 7.91
N LEU A 158 -3.82 -5.96 8.87
CA LEU A 158 -4.78 -4.88 8.72
C LEU A 158 -4.04 -3.54 8.57
N LEU A 159 -4.38 -2.79 7.53
CA LEU A 159 -3.72 -1.51 7.25
C LEU A 159 -4.37 -0.38 8.04
N THR A 160 -3.62 0.15 8.99
CA THR A 160 -3.94 1.37 9.73
C THR A 160 -2.94 2.47 9.35
N LYS A 161 -3.21 3.71 9.71
CA LYS A 161 -2.27 4.83 9.46
C LYS A 161 -0.88 4.57 10.04
N LYS A 162 -0.80 3.91 11.22
CA LYS A 162 0.47 3.55 11.84
C LYS A 162 1.17 2.43 11.06
N SER A 163 0.47 1.34 10.75
CA SER A 163 1.07 0.22 10.02
C SER A 163 1.53 0.62 8.62
N LEU A 164 0.79 1.52 7.94
CA LEU A 164 1.20 2.06 6.64
C LEU A 164 2.51 2.84 6.72
N ARG A 165 2.70 3.66 7.77
CA ARG A 165 3.96 4.38 7.98
C ARG A 165 5.13 3.43 8.17
N ASP A 166 4.95 2.39 8.98
CA ASP A 166 5.98 1.38 9.22
C ASP A 166 6.31 0.62 7.93
N ILE A 167 5.30 0.21 7.15
CA ILE A 167 5.46 -0.45 5.86
C ILE A 167 6.23 0.43 4.87
N ILE A 168 5.89 1.72 4.75
CA ILE A 168 6.60 2.65 3.86
C ILE A 168 8.07 2.77 4.25
N THR A 169 8.35 2.82 5.56
CA THR A 169 9.72 2.86 6.06
C THR A 169 10.51 1.60 5.69
N ASP A 170 9.88 0.43 5.81
CA ASP A 170 10.51 -0.85 5.49
C ASP A 170 10.70 -1.03 3.98
N VAL A 171 9.69 -0.68 3.18
CA VAL A 171 9.80 -0.68 1.70
C VAL A 171 10.93 0.23 1.24
N LEU A 172 11.05 1.43 1.82
CA LEU A 172 12.11 2.37 1.47
C LEU A 172 13.51 1.82 1.77
N LYS A 173 13.68 1.13 2.90
CA LYS A 173 14.96 0.50 3.28
C LYS A 173 15.36 -0.64 2.36
N VAL A 174 14.40 -1.42 1.90
CA VAL A 174 14.65 -2.66 1.15
C VAL A 174 14.64 -2.43 -0.36
N ALA A 175 13.66 -1.68 -0.87
CA ALA A 175 13.43 -1.48 -2.30
C ALA A 175 14.02 -0.16 -2.85
N GLY A 176 14.39 0.78 -1.98
CA GLY A 176 14.93 2.09 -2.36
C GLY A 176 13.88 3.09 -2.82
N THR A 177 14.34 4.33 -3.04
CA THR A 177 13.46 5.48 -3.30
C THR A 177 12.57 5.37 -4.54
N PRO A 178 13.06 4.94 -5.73
CA PRO A 178 12.22 4.88 -6.93
C PRO A 178 11.05 3.90 -6.78
N LYS A 179 11.31 2.67 -6.34
CA LYS A 179 10.26 1.65 -6.13
C LYS A 179 9.29 2.05 -5.03
N THR A 180 9.75 2.78 -4.01
CA THR A 180 8.88 3.31 -2.97
C THR A 180 7.96 4.40 -3.50
N ALA A 181 8.42 5.24 -4.43
CA ALA A 181 7.58 6.25 -5.05
C ALA A 181 6.45 5.59 -5.88
N ASP A 182 6.77 4.58 -6.70
CA ASP A 182 5.80 3.81 -7.46
C ASP A 182 4.80 3.08 -6.54
N PHE A 183 5.30 2.47 -5.46
CA PHE A 183 4.46 1.85 -4.44
C PHE A 183 3.47 2.85 -3.82
N LEU A 184 3.92 4.04 -3.45
CA LEU A 184 3.07 5.10 -2.89
C LEU A 184 1.98 5.55 -3.86
N ASP A 185 2.29 5.66 -5.15
CA ASP A 185 1.31 6.01 -6.19
C ASP A 185 0.26 4.92 -6.37
N ASN A 186 0.67 3.67 -6.40
CA ASN A 186 -0.24 2.52 -6.50
C ASN A 186 -1.16 2.43 -5.28
N VAL A 187 -0.60 2.58 -4.08
CA VAL A 187 -1.33 2.57 -2.81
C VAL A 187 -2.34 3.72 -2.73
N LYS A 188 -1.96 4.93 -3.18
CA LYS A 188 -2.87 6.08 -3.28
C LYS A 188 -4.07 5.76 -4.19
N ASN A 189 -3.79 5.27 -5.40
CA ASN A 189 -4.84 4.98 -6.38
C ASN A 189 -5.77 3.86 -5.88
N MET A 190 -5.20 2.82 -5.28
CA MET A 190 -5.96 1.72 -4.68
C MET A 190 -6.81 2.22 -3.50
N GLY A 191 -6.24 3.03 -2.61
CA GLY A 191 -6.94 3.59 -1.46
C GLY A 191 -8.18 4.39 -1.86
N TYR A 192 -8.06 5.29 -2.83
CA TYR A 192 -9.21 6.05 -3.32
C TYR A 192 -10.26 5.17 -4.00
N ARG A 193 -9.83 4.22 -4.85
CA ARG A 193 -10.76 3.29 -5.49
C ARG A 193 -11.55 2.49 -4.46
N MET A 194 -10.89 1.90 -3.48
CA MET A 194 -11.53 1.10 -2.45
C MET A 194 -12.39 1.92 -1.49
N ALA A 195 -12.06 3.19 -1.25
CA ALA A 195 -12.92 4.08 -0.47
C ALA A 195 -14.20 4.48 -1.20
N PHE A 196 -14.20 4.45 -2.53
CA PHE A 196 -15.37 4.74 -3.36
C PHE A 196 -16.27 3.50 -3.54
N GLU A 197 -15.69 2.31 -3.63
CA GLU A 197 -16.40 1.05 -3.86
C GLU A 197 -16.97 0.43 -2.56
N GLY A 198 -16.41 0.77 -1.38
CA GLY A 198 -16.80 0.27 -0.05
C GLY A 198 -17.79 1.16 0.64
#